data_4b16862cec592fa75c487ef457b33de2
#
_entry.id   4b16862cec592fa75c487ef457b33de2
#
_cell.length_a   1.000
_cell.length_b   1.000
_cell.length_c   1.000
_cell.angle_alpha   90.00
_cell.angle_beta   90.00
_cell.angle_gamma   90.00
#
_symmetry.space_group_name_H-M   'P 1'
#
loop_
_entity.id
_entity.type
_entity.pdbx_description
1 polymer ?
#
loop_
_entity_poly.entity_id
_entity_poly.type
_entity_poly.pdbx_seq_one_letter_code
_entity_poly.pdbx_strand_id
1 'polypeptide(L)'
;MSAVFTTIGLYALSMVDGPIGAILASTAWGFGVCFFWPTMLATVAERYPRSGTMVFGLMGAAGAACTWVVLPFLGAVSDSAKLEAAGGDPAVVAAAQGEQLQQILAAAAEASFRSIAVIPLVLIFIFSAIAIADRLRKKA
;
A
#
# COMPACT_ATOMS: atom_id res chain seq x y z
N MET A 1 -10.05 4.97 10.03
CA MET A 1 -9.79 6.25 9.33
C MET A 1 -8.53 6.16 8.46
N SER A 2 -7.37 5.72 9.00
CA SER A 2 -6.09 5.60 8.28
C SER A 2 -6.20 4.79 6.96
N ALA A 3 -6.77 3.59 6.99
CA ALA A 3 -6.93 2.75 5.80
C ALA A 3 -7.78 3.41 4.69
N VAL A 4 -8.77 4.23 5.06
CA VAL A 4 -9.59 4.97 4.10
C VAL A 4 -8.76 6.02 3.37
N PHE A 5 -7.96 6.82 4.11
CA PHE A 5 -7.06 7.81 3.52
C PHE A 5 -6.00 7.16 2.63
N THR A 6 -5.45 6.01 3.06
CA THR A 6 -4.49 5.25 2.25
C THR A 6 -5.11 4.75 0.94
N THR A 7 -6.34 4.22 0.97
CA THR A 7 -7.04 3.75 -0.23
C THR A 7 -7.35 4.89 -1.19
N ILE A 8 -7.90 6.00 -0.65
CA ILE A 8 -8.23 7.18 -1.46
C ILE A 8 -6.95 7.76 -2.09
N GLY A 9 -5.87 7.89 -1.31
CA GLY A 9 -4.60 8.41 -1.80
C GLY A 9 -3.99 7.55 -2.91
N LEU A 10 -3.98 6.22 -2.76
CA LEU A 10 -3.49 5.30 -3.80
C LEU A 10 -4.36 5.31 -5.05
N TYR A 11 -5.68 5.34 -4.88
CA TYR A 11 -6.58 5.41 -6.01
C TYR A 11 -6.45 6.76 -6.75
N ALA A 12 -6.31 7.86 -6.00
CA ALA A 12 -6.05 9.16 -6.60
C ALA A 12 -4.71 9.18 -7.36
N LEU A 13 -3.64 8.56 -6.82
CA LEU A 13 -2.35 8.42 -7.51
C LEU A 13 -2.44 7.63 -8.82
N SER A 14 -3.36 6.68 -8.93
CA SER A 14 -3.56 5.91 -10.16
C SER A 14 -4.30 6.69 -11.27
N MET A 15 -4.85 7.87 -10.97
CA MET A 15 -5.67 8.67 -11.89
C MET A 15 -5.09 10.07 -12.14
N VAL A 16 -3.88 10.33 -11.67
CA VAL A 16 -3.28 11.67 -11.74
C VAL A 16 -2.49 11.86 -13.03
N ASP A 17 -2.82 12.91 -13.77
CA ASP A 17 -2.17 13.29 -15.02
C ASP A 17 -1.14 14.43 -14.88
N GLY A 18 -0.89 14.92 -13.64
CA GLY A 18 0.00 16.07 -13.45
C GLY A 18 0.75 16.12 -12.11
N PRO A 19 1.85 16.90 -12.03
CA PRO A 19 2.73 16.93 -10.85
C PRO A 19 2.03 17.45 -9.59
N ILE A 20 1.13 18.41 -9.70
CA ILE A 20 0.41 18.99 -8.55
C ILE A 20 -0.57 17.95 -7.97
N GLY A 21 -1.31 17.27 -8.84
CA GLY A 21 -2.19 16.18 -8.43
C GLY A 21 -1.44 15.03 -7.77
N ALA A 22 -0.26 14.66 -8.29
CA ALA A 22 0.60 13.64 -7.70
C ALA A 22 1.05 14.01 -6.28
N ILE A 23 1.42 15.27 -6.04
CA ILE A 23 1.81 15.75 -4.72
C ILE A 23 0.63 15.68 -3.74
N LEU A 24 -0.56 16.12 -4.14
CA LEU A 24 -1.75 16.08 -3.29
C LEU A 24 -2.17 14.64 -2.96
N ALA A 25 -2.20 13.77 -3.95
CA ALA A 25 -2.53 12.35 -3.78
C ALA A 25 -1.50 11.62 -2.92
N SER A 26 -0.19 11.89 -3.12
CA SER A 26 0.89 11.35 -2.27
C SER A 26 0.80 11.85 -0.83
N THR A 27 0.42 13.10 -0.63
CA THR A 27 0.21 13.65 0.71
C THR A 27 -0.95 12.95 1.41
N ALA A 28 -2.08 12.76 0.74
CA ALA A 28 -3.23 12.04 1.30
C ALA A 28 -2.88 10.58 1.66
N TRP A 29 -2.14 9.89 0.78
CA TRP A 29 -1.62 8.56 1.05
C TRP A 29 -0.66 8.54 2.24
N GLY A 30 0.29 9.49 2.28
CA GLY A 30 1.27 9.64 3.36
C GLY A 30 0.61 9.84 4.72
N PHE A 31 -0.41 10.69 4.82
CA PHE A 31 -1.22 10.83 6.03
C PHE A 31 -1.85 9.49 6.46
N GLY A 32 -2.41 8.74 5.54
CA GLY A 32 -2.96 7.42 5.84
C GLY A 32 -1.92 6.47 6.43
N VAL A 33 -0.75 6.37 5.82
CA VAL A 33 0.33 5.46 6.23
C VAL A 33 0.98 5.89 7.55
N CYS A 34 1.22 7.19 7.76
CA CYS A 34 1.85 7.70 8.99
C CYS A 34 1.07 7.32 10.26
N PHE A 35 -0.25 7.29 10.21
CA PHE A 35 -1.07 6.93 11.38
C PHE A 35 -1.22 5.42 11.57
N PHE A 36 -0.88 4.62 10.57
CA PHE A 36 -1.08 3.17 10.63
C PHE A 36 -0.21 2.51 11.70
N TRP A 37 1.09 2.81 11.67
CA TRP A 37 2.06 2.21 12.59
C TRP A 37 1.84 2.59 14.06
N PRO A 38 1.72 3.89 14.43
CA PRO A 38 1.43 4.27 15.81
C PRO A 38 0.11 3.70 16.33
N THR A 39 -0.93 3.64 15.49
CA THR A 39 -2.23 3.11 15.89
C THR A 39 -2.16 1.60 16.17
N MET A 40 -1.41 0.85 15.36
CA MET A 40 -1.18 -0.58 15.60
C MET A 40 -0.41 -0.80 16.90
N LEU A 41 0.66 -0.05 17.14
CA LEU A 41 1.44 -0.15 18.37
C LEU A 41 0.61 0.17 19.61
N ALA A 42 -0.19 1.25 19.57
CA ALA A 42 -1.08 1.63 20.64
C ALA A 42 -2.11 0.52 20.96
N THR A 43 -2.74 -0.04 19.91
CA THR A 43 -3.72 -1.13 20.07
C THR A 43 -3.11 -2.37 20.71
N VAL A 44 -1.87 -2.71 20.34
CA VAL A 44 -1.15 -3.85 20.93
C VAL A 44 -0.75 -3.58 22.37
N ALA A 45 -0.28 -2.37 22.68
CA ALA A 45 0.05 -1.96 24.05
C ALA A 45 -1.17 -2.04 24.98
N GLU A 46 -2.33 -1.62 24.51
CA GLU A 46 -3.59 -1.67 25.27
C GLU A 46 -4.09 -3.11 25.48
N ARG A 47 -3.98 -3.96 24.47
CA ARG A 47 -4.46 -5.36 24.56
C ARG A 47 -3.52 -6.28 25.33
N TYR A 48 -2.23 -6.00 25.33
CA TYR A 48 -1.20 -6.86 25.93
C TYR A 48 -0.25 -6.09 26.86
N PRO A 49 -0.77 -5.46 27.95
CA PRO A 49 0.04 -4.58 28.81
C PRO A 49 1.19 -5.30 29.53
N ARG A 50 1.10 -6.63 29.65
CA ARG A 50 2.13 -7.45 30.33
C ARG A 50 3.21 -8.02 29.39
N SER A 51 3.07 -7.86 28.09
CA SER A 51 3.98 -8.47 27.09
C SER A 51 5.27 -7.68 26.89
N GLY A 52 5.36 -6.45 27.41
CA GLY A 52 6.56 -5.61 27.30
C GLY A 52 6.99 -5.36 25.85
N THR A 53 8.30 -5.25 25.65
CA THR A 53 8.91 -4.98 24.32
C THR A 53 8.87 -6.16 23.36
N MET A 54 8.61 -7.37 23.85
CA MET A 54 8.62 -8.60 23.02
C MET A 54 7.59 -8.55 21.90
N VAL A 55 6.37 -8.06 22.19
CA VAL A 55 5.30 -7.97 21.18
C VAL A 55 5.60 -6.92 20.13
N PHE A 56 6.25 -5.83 20.47
CA PHE A 56 6.71 -4.82 19.52
C PHE A 56 7.79 -5.39 18.57
N GLY A 57 8.72 -6.20 19.12
CA GLY A 57 9.70 -6.92 18.31
C GLY A 57 9.06 -7.91 17.35
N LEU A 58 8.04 -8.65 17.80
CA LEU A 58 7.29 -9.59 16.97
C LEU A 58 6.53 -8.86 15.84
N MET A 59 5.92 -7.72 16.15
CA MET A 59 5.28 -6.88 15.11
C MET A 59 6.28 -6.36 14.08
N GLY A 60 7.46 -5.92 14.52
CA GLY A 60 8.53 -5.49 13.61
C GLY A 60 8.99 -6.63 12.70
N ALA A 61 9.20 -7.83 13.27
CA ALA A 61 9.57 -9.02 12.51
C ALA A 61 8.49 -9.43 11.49
N ALA A 62 7.22 -9.37 11.87
CA ALA A 62 6.10 -9.62 10.96
C ALA A 62 6.06 -8.60 9.81
N GLY A 63 6.30 -7.32 10.09
CA GLY A 63 6.40 -6.27 9.08
C GLY A 63 7.55 -6.53 8.11
N ALA A 64 8.72 -6.90 8.60
CA ALA A 64 9.87 -7.25 7.77
C ALA A 64 9.59 -8.47 6.88
N ALA A 65 8.97 -9.52 7.43
CA ALA A 65 8.57 -10.70 6.67
C ALA A 65 7.56 -10.37 5.56
N CYS A 66 6.56 -9.52 5.85
CA CYS A 66 5.62 -9.03 4.85
C CYS A 66 6.34 -8.27 3.73
N THR A 67 7.28 -7.40 4.06
CA THR A 67 8.06 -6.65 3.07
C THR A 67 8.85 -7.60 2.16
N TRP A 68 9.45 -8.63 2.72
CA TRP A 68 10.21 -9.63 1.97
C TRP A 68 9.36 -10.40 0.94
N VAL A 69 8.09 -10.65 1.26
CA VAL A 69 7.13 -11.31 0.35
C VAL A 69 6.53 -10.32 -0.66
N VAL A 70 6.17 -9.12 -0.21
CA VAL A 70 5.41 -8.14 -1.02
C VAL A 70 6.30 -7.46 -2.05
N LEU A 71 7.57 -7.16 -1.76
CA LEU A 71 8.45 -6.47 -2.70
C LEU A 71 8.68 -7.24 -4.01
N PRO A 72 8.97 -8.56 -4.02
CA PRO A 72 9.07 -9.32 -5.26
C PRO A 72 7.77 -9.35 -6.06
N PHE A 73 6.63 -9.44 -5.36
CA PHE A 73 5.32 -9.39 -6.01
C PHE A 73 5.07 -8.05 -6.70
N LEU A 74 5.39 -6.95 -6.03
CA LEU A 74 5.29 -5.60 -6.61
C LEU A 74 6.25 -5.41 -7.78
N GLY A 75 7.46 -5.94 -7.67
CA GLY A 75 8.42 -5.96 -8.78
C GLY A 75 7.83 -6.64 -10.00
N ALA A 76 7.27 -7.84 -9.84
CA ALA A 76 6.65 -8.58 -10.94
C ALA A 76 5.47 -7.84 -11.58
N VAL A 77 4.61 -7.20 -10.77
CA VAL A 77 3.50 -6.37 -11.28
C VAL A 77 4.01 -5.17 -12.07
N SER A 78 5.03 -4.47 -11.55
CA SER A 78 5.63 -3.33 -12.24
C SER A 78 6.32 -3.74 -13.55
N ASP A 79 7.03 -4.86 -13.55
CA ASP A 79 7.74 -5.33 -14.74
C ASP A 79 6.77 -5.84 -15.83
N SER A 80 5.68 -6.52 -15.43
CA SER A 80 4.64 -6.90 -16.40
C SER A 80 3.94 -5.67 -17.01
N ALA A 81 3.68 -4.65 -16.21
CA ALA A 81 3.07 -3.41 -16.71
C ALA A 81 4.02 -2.62 -17.63
N LYS A 82 5.34 -2.62 -17.37
CA LYS A 82 6.34 -2.05 -18.30
C LYS A 82 6.36 -2.78 -19.64
N LEU A 83 6.34 -4.11 -19.59
CA LEU A 83 6.30 -4.94 -20.80
C LEU A 83 5.03 -4.68 -21.60
N GLU A 84 3.88 -4.61 -20.95
CA GLU A 84 2.61 -4.32 -21.61
C GLU A 84 2.61 -2.93 -22.26
N ALA A 85 3.10 -1.90 -21.56
CA ALA A 85 3.24 -0.55 -22.09
C ALA A 85 4.22 -0.43 -23.26
N ALA A 86 5.21 -1.34 -23.34
CA ALA A 86 6.17 -1.42 -24.42
C ALA A 86 5.73 -2.32 -25.60
N GLY A 87 4.46 -2.80 -25.59
CA GLY A 87 3.95 -3.70 -26.64
C GLY A 87 4.42 -5.15 -26.51
N GLY A 88 4.89 -5.56 -25.33
CA GLY A 88 5.32 -6.94 -25.02
C GLY A 88 6.78 -7.24 -25.36
N ASP A 89 7.56 -6.29 -25.86
CA ASP A 89 8.96 -6.50 -26.23
C ASP A 89 9.91 -5.96 -25.14
N PRO A 90 10.67 -6.82 -24.45
CA PRO A 90 11.63 -6.40 -23.43
C PRO A 90 12.79 -5.57 -24.01
N ALA A 91 13.10 -5.71 -25.30
CA ALA A 91 14.13 -4.92 -25.96
C ALA A 91 13.72 -3.44 -26.07
N VAL A 92 12.44 -3.17 -26.28
CA VAL A 92 11.88 -1.81 -26.31
C VAL A 92 11.99 -1.15 -24.93
N VAL A 93 11.71 -1.88 -23.85
CA VAL A 93 11.88 -1.38 -22.47
C VAL A 93 13.34 -1.04 -22.19
N ALA A 94 14.27 -1.91 -22.60
CA ALA A 94 15.71 -1.71 -22.38
C ALA A 94 16.31 -0.57 -23.21
N ALA A 95 15.76 -0.32 -24.40
CA ALA A 95 16.21 0.72 -25.32
C ALA A 95 15.50 2.07 -25.11
N ALA A 96 14.39 2.10 -24.35
CA ALA A 96 13.60 3.29 -24.13
C ALA A 96 14.40 4.39 -23.44
N GLN A 97 14.35 5.62 -23.97
CA GLN A 97 15.02 6.79 -23.42
C GLN A 97 14.11 8.02 -23.50
N GLY A 98 14.39 9.01 -22.66
CA GLY A 98 13.69 10.28 -22.68
C GLY A 98 12.20 10.15 -22.43
N GLU A 99 11.38 10.69 -23.31
CA GLU A 99 9.93 10.77 -23.16
C GLU A 99 9.25 9.40 -23.23
N GLN A 100 9.75 8.49 -24.09
CA GLN A 100 9.24 7.13 -24.20
C GLN A 100 9.43 6.33 -22.91
N LEU A 101 10.58 6.46 -22.26
CA LEU A 101 10.84 5.84 -20.97
C LEU A 101 9.89 6.39 -19.89
N GLN A 102 9.65 7.71 -19.88
CA GLN A 102 8.71 8.32 -18.93
C GLN A 102 7.29 7.81 -19.12
N GLN A 103 6.82 7.63 -20.35
CA GLN A 103 5.49 7.09 -20.63
C GLN A 103 5.36 5.64 -20.13
N ILE A 104 6.35 4.79 -20.40
CA ILE A 104 6.38 3.40 -19.91
C ILE A 104 6.39 3.35 -18.39
N LEU A 105 7.21 4.20 -17.75
CA LEU A 105 7.27 4.25 -16.28
C LEU A 105 5.99 4.80 -15.65
N ALA A 106 5.33 5.78 -16.29
CA ALA A 106 4.04 6.30 -15.83
C ALA A 106 2.94 5.24 -15.90
N ALA A 107 2.84 4.50 -17.01
CA ALA A 107 1.89 3.40 -17.15
C ALA A 107 2.14 2.28 -16.12
N ALA A 108 3.41 1.92 -15.89
CA ALA A 108 3.79 0.94 -14.89
C ALA A 108 3.47 1.40 -13.46
N ALA A 109 3.66 2.69 -13.16
CA ALA A 109 3.31 3.27 -11.87
C ALA A 109 1.79 3.24 -11.63
N GLU A 110 0.99 3.65 -12.62
CA GLU A 110 -0.47 3.60 -12.56
C GLU A 110 -0.98 2.18 -12.26
N ALA A 111 -0.53 1.19 -13.02
CA ALA A 111 -0.89 -0.21 -12.83
C ALA A 111 -0.48 -0.73 -11.45
N SER A 112 0.73 -0.37 -10.99
CA SER A 112 1.24 -0.73 -9.66
C SER A 112 0.40 -0.11 -8.55
N PHE A 113 0.10 1.18 -8.59
CA PHE A 113 -0.72 1.85 -7.58
C PHE A 113 -2.15 1.28 -7.53
N ARG A 114 -2.74 0.97 -8.68
CA ARG A 114 -4.06 0.35 -8.76
C ARG A 114 -4.07 -1.04 -8.13
N SER A 115 -3.05 -1.85 -8.39
CA SER A 115 -2.91 -3.19 -7.80
C SER A 115 -2.70 -3.13 -6.29
N ILE A 116 -1.87 -2.20 -5.80
CA ILE A 116 -1.59 -2.02 -4.37
C ILE A 116 -2.82 -1.48 -3.63
N ALA A 117 -3.65 -0.64 -4.27
CA ALA A 117 -4.86 -0.07 -3.64
C ALA A 117 -5.87 -1.13 -3.17
N VAL A 118 -5.81 -2.34 -3.72
CA VAL A 118 -6.62 -3.48 -3.27
C VAL A 118 -6.28 -3.89 -1.83
N ILE A 119 -5.01 -3.79 -1.42
CA ILE A 119 -4.54 -4.22 -0.09
C ILE A 119 -5.21 -3.42 1.05
N PRO A 120 -5.17 -2.06 1.07
CA PRO A 120 -5.88 -1.29 2.09
C PRO A 120 -7.40 -1.50 2.05
N LEU A 121 -7.97 -1.77 0.89
CA LEU A 121 -9.39 -2.06 0.74
C LEU A 121 -9.78 -3.34 1.47
N VAL A 122 -9.00 -4.41 1.29
CA VAL A 122 -9.17 -5.68 2.04
C VAL A 122 -8.99 -5.45 3.54
N LEU A 123 -8.00 -4.64 3.95
CA LEU A 123 -7.79 -4.30 5.35
C LEU A 123 -8.98 -3.56 5.98
N ILE A 124 -9.66 -2.67 5.23
CA ILE A 124 -10.89 -2.00 5.69
C ILE A 124 -11.96 -3.04 6.04
N PHE A 125 -12.17 -4.05 5.18
CA PHE A 125 -13.14 -5.13 5.45
C PHE A 125 -12.75 -5.93 6.69
N ILE A 126 -11.48 -6.33 6.83
CA ILE A 126 -10.99 -7.10 7.96
C ILE A 126 -11.17 -6.31 9.27
N PHE A 127 -10.73 -5.05 9.31
CA PHE A 127 -10.86 -4.22 10.52
C PHE A 127 -12.32 -3.89 10.85
N SER A 128 -13.18 -3.71 9.85
CA SER A 128 -14.61 -3.53 10.06
C SER A 128 -15.25 -4.77 10.66
N ALA A 129 -14.90 -5.95 10.16
CA ALA A 129 -15.38 -7.22 10.71
C ALA A 129 -14.93 -7.43 12.18
N ILE A 130 -13.66 -7.14 12.48
CA ILE A 130 -13.13 -7.21 13.86
C ILE A 130 -13.85 -6.21 14.77
N ALA A 131 -14.06 -4.98 14.32
CA ALA A 131 -14.76 -3.96 15.11
C ALA A 131 -16.22 -4.33 15.41
N ILE A 132 -16.90 -4.94 14.45
CA ILE A 132 -18.26 -5.45 14.64
C ILE A 132 -18.26 -6.62 15.62
N ALA A 133 -17.34 -7.56 15.48
CA ALA A 133 -17.22 -8.70 16.40
C ALA A 133 -16.92 -8.25 17.84
N ASP A 134 -16.04 -7.28 18.03
CA ASP A 134 -15.74 -6.71 19.35
C ASP A 134 -16.96 -5.98 19.98
N ARG A 135 -17.75 -5.29 19.15
CA ARG A 135 -19.00 -4.66 19.63
C ARG A 135 -20.05 -5.68 20.05
N LEU A 136 -20.18 -6.78 19.33
CA LEU A 136 -21.11 -7.86 19.68
C LEU A 136 -20.69 -8.57 20.97
N ARG A 137 -19.40 -8.82 21.19
CA ARG A 137 -18.86 -9.41 22.40
C ARG A 137 -19.04 -8.52 23.67
N LYS A 138 -19.04 -7.20 23.52
CA LYS A 138 -19.26 -6.26 24.64
C LYS A 138 -20.73 -6.13 25.02
N LYS A 139 -21.66 -6.60 24.19
CA LYS A 139 -23.11 -6.57 24.47
C LYS A 139 -23.66 -7.89 25.01
N ALA A 140 -22.90 -8.97 24.93
CA ALA A 140 -23.17 -10.27 25.55
C ALA A 140 -22.47 -10.40 26.88
#